data_2b04f0cdb4c4c0f4e5bd8a56d596a604
#
_entry.id   2b04f0cdb4c4c0f4e5bd8a56d596a604
#
_cell.length_a   1.000
_cell.length_b   1.000
_cell.length_c   1.000
_cell.angle_alpha   90.00
_cell.angle_beta   90.00
_cell.angle_gamma   90.00
#
_symmetry.space_group_name_H-M   'P 1'
#
loop_
_entity.id
_entity.type
_entity.pdbx_description
1 polymer ?
#
loop_
_entity_poly.entity_id
_entity_poly.type
_entity_poly.pdbx_seq_one_letter_code
_entity_poly.pdbx_strand_id
1 'polypeptide(L)'
;HETRNLAKDVTFANTLKTMRNALYQNLEKTFDVALLPEGLLHDLASQHNLTPADLARDKSLYSIKKLRSASDILLDPNGGGERVANMLRAELPAQRYWAALACLYLGKEVTHNHEEALSSLLKDPSRSVQIAAAEVLATFPINKLGANAALEVLLANADPTISSAYHAVAALNALDHQPQQILEPYKQRIARLPTNDPDVPGRPNGYAARMHKHIASPVPDYFSWEKPGR
;
A
#
# COMPACT_ATOMS: atom_id res chain seq x y z
N HIS A 1 4.02 -24.33 19.38
CA HIS A 1 3.16 -24.14 18.20
C HIS A 1 2.19 -23.01 18.45
N GLU A 2 2.28 -21.96 17.67
CA GLU A 2 1.40 -20.78 17.75
C GLU A 2 0.04 -21.11 17.12
N THR A 3 -0.80 -21.81 17.86
CA THR A 3 -2.12 -22.26 17.37
C THR A 3 -3.27 -21.33 17.78
N ARG A 4 -3.01 -20.34 18.65
CA ARG A 4 -4.02 -19.41 19.16
C ARG A 4 -3.47 -17.99 19.17
N ASN A 5 -4.14 -17.07 18.47
CA ASN A 5 -3.83 -15.65 18.53
C ASN A 5 -4.29 -15.04 19.87
N LEU A 6 -3.35 -14.60 20.69
CA LEU A 6 -3.60 -14.02 22.01
C LEU A 6 -3.74 -12.49 21.99
N ALA A 7 -3.65 -11.83 20.84
CA ALA A 7 -3.65 -10.36 20.76
C ALA A 7 -4.97 -9.72 21.25
N LYS A 8 -6.07 -10.46 21.26
CA LYS A 8 -7.38 -10.01 21.78
C LYS A 8 -7.68 -10.53 23.19
N ASP A 9 -6.79 -11.30 23.78
CA ASP A 9 -6.99 -11.85 25.14
C ASP A 9 -6.57 -10.80 26.18
N VAL A 10 -7.52 -10.37 26.97
CA VAL A 10 -7.34 -9.30 27.98
C VAL A 10 -6.26 -9.62 29.00
N THR A 11 -6.02 -10.91 29.29
CA THR A 11 -4.97 -11.34 30.22
C THR A 11 -3.56 -11.01 29.73
N PHE A 12 -3.38 -10.88 28.41
CA PHE A 12 -2.12 -10.53 27.75
C PHE A 12 -2.03 -9.07 27.30
N ALA A 13 -3.01 -8.24 27.62
CA ALA A 13 -3.04 -6.83 27.16
C ALA A 13 -1.78 -6.04 27.58
N ASN A 14 -1.31 -6.22 28.82
CA ASN A 14 -0.08 -5.57 29.30
C ASN A 14 1.16 -6.11 28.60
N THR A 15 1.24 -7.40 28.37
CA THR A 15 2.34 -8.02 27.63
C THR A 15 2.39 -7.48 26.20
N LEU A 16 1.27 -7.43 25.51
CA LEU A 16 1.15 -6.88 24.15
C LEU A 16 1.60 -5.41 24.10
N LYS A 17 1.15 -4.59 25.05
CA LYS A 17 1.56 -3.19 25.19
C LYS A 17 3.08 -3.05 25.38
N THR A 18 3.66 -3.87 26.24
CA THR A 18 5.10 -3.87 26.50
C THR A 18 5.88 -4.26 25.25
N MET A 19 5.48 -5.32 24.57
CA MET A 19 6.14 -5.78 23.33
C MET A 19 6.05 -4.73 22.21
N ARG A 20 4.88 -4.10 22.02
CA ARG A 20 4.71 -3.01 21.05
C ARG A 20 5.63 -1.81 21.38
N ASN A 21 5.71 -1.41 22.63
CA ASN A 21 6.60 -0.33 23.04
C ASN A 21 8.07 -0.68 22.80
N ALA A 22 8.48 -1.91 23.10
CA ALA A 22 9.84 -2.38 22.81
C ALA A 22 10.15 -2.38 21.31
N LEU A 23 9.20 -2.83 20.47
CA LEU A 23 9.33 -2.78 19.01
C LEU A 23 9.57 -1.34 18.53
N TYR A 24 8.73 -0.39 18.96
CA TYR A 24 8.86 0.99 18.51
C TYR A 24 10.15 1.66 19.00
N GLN A 25 10.57 1.38 20.23
CA GLN A 25 11.86 1.85 20.73
C GLN A 25 13.03 1.28 19.89
N ASN A 26 12.91 0.02 19.45
CA ASN A 26 13.91 -0.58 18.59
C ASN A 26 13.93 0.09 17.21
N LEU A 27 12.76 0.30 16.58
CA LEU A 27 12.66 1.01 15.28
C LEU A 27 13.29 2.41 15.34
N GLU A 28 13.02 3.17 16.42
CA GLU A 28 13.63 4.49 16.63
C GLU A 28 15.15 4.41 16.81
N LYS A 29 15.64 3.43 17.57
CA LYS A 29 17.06 3.23 17.84
C LYS A 29 17.85 2.80 16.60
N THR A 30 17.23 1.99 15.75
CA THR A 30 17.86 1.46 14.53
C THR A 30 17.64 2.36 13.31
N PHE A 31 16.92 3.47 13.45
CA PHE A 31 16.54 4.33 12.32
C PHE A 31 15.82 3.55 11.21
N ASP A 32 14.92 2.67 11.60
CA ASP A 32 14.22 1.80 10.69
C ASP A 32 13.25 2.57 9.78
N VAL A 33 13.25 2.27 8.49
CA VAL A 33 12.39 2.91 7.49
C VAL A 33 11.19 2.05 7.08
N ALA A 34 10.93 0.94 7.78
CA ALA A 34 9.86 -0.01 7.44
C ALA A 34 8.44 0.60 7.44
N LEU A 35 8.26 1.79 8.03
CA LEU A 35 6.98 2.51 7.97
C LEU A 35 6.80 3.35 6.70
N LEU A 36 7.78 3.38 5.79
CA LEU A 36 7.66 3.98 4.46
C LEU A 36 7.52 2.89 3.39
N PRO A 37 6.57 3.01 2.46
CA PRO A 37 6.61 2.18 1.26
C PRO A 37 7.85 2.49 0.43
N GLU A 38 8.43 1.48 -0.23
CA GLU A 38 9.70 1.61 -0.96
C GLU A 38 9.68 2.74 -1.99
N GLY A 39 8.58 2.92 -2.72
CA GLY A 39 8.43 4.01 -3.67
C GLY A 39 8.54 5.39 -3.03
N LEU A 40 7.89 5.59 -1.87
CA LEU A 40 7.96 6.87 -1.16
C LEU A 40 9.35 7.10 -0.55
N LEU A 41 9.98 6.06 -0.02
CA LEU A 41 11.35 6.12 0.48
C LEU A 41 12.31 6.56 -0.62
N HIS A 42 12.20 5.94 -1.81
CA HIS A 42 13.01 6.27 -2.97
C HIS A 42 12.79 7.73 -3.44
N ASP A 43 11.52 8.16 -3.53
CA ASP A 43 11.18 9.52 -3.96
C ASP A 43 11.74 10.57 -3.00
N LEU A 44 11.56 10.39 -1.69
CA LEU A 44 12.08 11.30 -0.68
C LEU A 44 13.61 11.34 -0.68
N ALA A 45 14.27 10.19 -0.78
CA ALA A 45 15.72 10.11 -0.84
C ALA A 45 16.27 10.84 -2.08
N SER A 46 15.67 10.60 -3.25
CA SER A 46 16.04 11.25 -4.50
C SER A 46 15.79 12.75 -4.50
N GLN A 47 14.63 13.19 -3.99
CA GLN A 47 14.25 14.61 -3.91
C GLN A 47 15.23 15.42 -3.08
N HIS A 48 15.76 14.83 -2.01
CA HIS A 48 16.68 15.51 -1.08
C HIS A 48 18.15 15.15 -1.33
N ASN A 49 18.46 14.36 -2.36
CA ASN A 49 19.79 13.86 -2.67
C ASN A 49 20.46 13.16 -1.47
N LEU A 50 19.69 12.31 -0.79
CA LEU A 50 20.08 11.55 0.38
C LEU A 50 20.12 10.05 0.07
N THR A 51 20.92 9.31 0.85
CA THR A 51 20.71 7.86 0.91
C THR A 51 19.51 7.52 1.81
N PRO A 52 18.88 6.33 1.67
CA PRO A 52 17.83 5.89 2.60
C PRO A 52 18.28 5.92 4.07
N ALA A 53 19.55 5.65 4.34
CA ALA A 53 20.11 5.69 5.69
C ALA A 53 20.25 7.12 6.25
N ASP A 54 20.56 8.09 5.40
CA ASP A 54 20.65 9.51 5.80
C ASP A 54 19.25 10.09 5.99
N LEU A 55 18.31 9.76 5.09
CA LEU A 55 16.91 10.13 5.25
C LEU A 55 16.34 9.62 6.58
N ALA A 56 16.64 8.37 6.96
CA ALA A 56 16.18 7.77 8.21
C ALA A 56 16.66 8.52 9.46
N ARG A 57 17.80 9.21 9.36
CA ARG A 57 18.38 10.02 10.46
C ARG A 57 17.88 11.45 10.46
N ASP A 58 17.33 11.92 9.34
CA ASP A 58 16.78 13.28 9.23
C ASP A 58 15.37 13.35 9.81
N LYS A 59 15.27 13.84 11.04
CA LYS A 59 14.00 13.94 11.77
C LYS A 59 13.01 14.95 11.16
N SER A 60 13.46 15.82 10.26
CA SER A 60 12.59 16.76 9.54
C SER A 60 11.84 16.09 8.41
N LEU A 61 12.48 15.12 7.74
CA LEU A 61 11.93 14.35 6.62
C LEU A 61 11.26 13.06 7.06
N TYR A 62 11.84 12.39 8.07
CA TYR A 62 11.34 11.12 8.57
C TYR A 62 11.21 11.11 10.08
N SER A 63 10.03 10.79 10.59
CA SER A 63 9.77 10.68 12.03
C SER A 63 8.96 9.41 12.31
N ILE A 64 9.63 8.38 12.82
CA ILE A 64 8.99 7.14 13.27
C ILE A 64 7.85 7.45 14.25
N LYS A 65 8.04 8.40 15.17
CA LYS A 65 7.02 8.78 16.16
C LYS A 65 5.73 9.27 15.49
N LYS A 66 5.81 10.11 14.45
CA LYS A 66 4.65 10.58 13.69
C LYS A 66 4.01 9.43 12.88
N LEU A 67 4.83 8.59 12.24
CA LEU A 67 4.34 7.48 11.43
C LEU A 67 3.78 6.33 12.27
N ARG A 68 4.35 6.07 13.45
CA ARG A 68 3.77 5.16 14.42
C ARG A 68 2.33 5.52 14.74
N SER A 69 2.07 6.79 15.06
CA SER A 69 0.70 7.22 15.39
C SER A 69 -0.23 7.04 14.19
N ALA A 70 0.30 7.11 12.97
CA ALA A 70 -0.45 6.85 11.75
C ALA A 70 -0.74 5.36 11.58
N SER A 71 0.25 4.49 11.71
CA SER A 71 0.06 3.03 11.59
C SER A 71 -0.77 2.44 12.72
N ASP A 72 -0.74 3.01 13.93
CA ASP A 72 -1.54 2.57 15.06
C ASP A 72 -3.07 2.70 14.84
N ILE A 73 -3.49 3.46 13.82
CA ILE A 73 -4.90 3.54 13.44
C ILE A 73 -5.46 2.18 13.01
N LEU A 74 -4.62 1.31 12.44
CA LEU A 74 -4.99 -0.06 12.08
C LEU A 74 -5.31 -0.92 13.30
N LEU A 75 -4.92 -0.47 14.49
CA LEU A 75 -5.16 -1.15 15.76
C LEU A 75 -6.35 -0.58 16.51
N ASP A 76 -7.01 0.45 15.97
CA ASP A 76 -8.17 1.07 16.59
C ASP A 76 -9.42 0.24 16.32
N PRO A 77 -10.01 -0.41 17.34
CA PRO A 77 -11.18 -1.26 17.19
C PRO A 77 -12.45 -0.49 16.79
N ASN A 78 -12.46 0.83 16.99
CA ASN A 78 -13.59 1.71 16.66
C ASN A 78 -13.49 2.33 15.26
N GLY A 79 -12.52 1.88 14.45
CA GLY A 79 -12.35 2.32 13.07
C GLY A 79 -11.76 3.72 12.90
N GLY A 80 -11.40 4.41 13.98
CA GLY A 80 -10.63 5.65 13.95
C GLY A 80 -11.15 6.78 13.03
N GLY A 81 -12.47 6.87 12.78
CA GLY A 81 -13.07 7.67 11.71
C GLY A 81 -12.57 9.12 11.61
N GLU A 82 -12.63 9.92 12.70
CA GLU A 82 -12.12 11.30 12.69
C GLU A 82 -10.60 11.33 12.47
N ARG A 83 -9.90 10.38 13.04
CA ARG A 83 -8.45 10.25 12.91
C ARG A 83 -8.03 9.89 11.49
N VAL A 84 -8.76 9.00 10.81
CA VAL A 84 -8.59 8.70 9.38
C VAL A 84 -8.82 9.96 8.55
N ALA A 85 -9.92 10.70 8.80
CA ALA A 85 -10.24 11.93 8.08
C ALA A 85 -9.12 12.96 8.14
N ASN A 86 -8.57 13.18 9.34
CA ASN A 86 -7.46 14.12 9.57
C ASN A 86 -6.17 13.65 8.86
N MET A 87 -5.89 12.36 8.90
CA MET A 87 -4.68 11.82 8.29
C MET A 87 -4.75 11.77 6.76
N LEU A 88 -5.91 11.55 6.15
CA LEU A 88 -6.09 11.63 4.69
C LEU A 88 -5.76 13.04 4.14
N ARG A 89 -5.81 14.06 4.99
CA ARG A 89 -5.48 15.46 4.66
C ARG A 89 -4.15 15.93 5.24
N ALA A 90 -3.36 15.04 5.83
CA ALA A 90 -2.11 15.39 6.48
C ALA A 90 -1.08 15.93 5.47
N GLU A 91 -0.20 16.79 5.91
CA GLU A 91 0.89 17.36 5.11
C GLU A 91 1.87 16.26 4.64
N LEU A 92 2.23 15.34 5.54
CA LEU A 92 3.18 14.28 5.22
C LEU A 92 2.55 13.17 4.36
N PRO A 93 3.12 12.85 3.19
CA PRO A 93 2.58 11.81 2.29
C PRO A 93 2.51 10.43 2.97
N ALA A 94 3.44 10.11 3.84
CA ALA A 94 3.42 8.86 4.58
C ALA A 94 2.19 8.73 5.51
N GLN A 95 1.70 9.83 6.08
CA GLN A 95 0.46 9.80 6.88
C GLN A 95 -0.76 9.58 6.00
N ARG A 96 -0.84 10.24 4.84
CA ARG A 96 -1.93 10.01 3.86
C ARG A 96 -1.93 8.57 3.34
N TYR A 97 -0.74 8.02 3.07
CA TYR A 97 -0.57 6.61 2.68
C TYR A 97 -1.15 5.66 3.74
N TRP A 98 -0.75 5.81 5.01
CA TRP A 98 -1.26 4.97 6.09
C TRP A 98 -2.75 5.14 6.34
N ALA A 99 -3.30 6.34 6.12
CA ALA A 99 -4.73 6.58 6.21
C ALA A 99 -5.51 5.87 5.10
N ALA A 100 -4.99 5.86 3.87
CA ALA A 100 -5.57 5.08 2.77
C ALA A 100 -5.52 3.57 3.10
N LEU A 101 -4.39 3.04 3.55
CA LEU A 101 -4.30 1.64 3.98
C LEU A 101 -5.25 1.32 5.15
N ALA A 102 -5.47 2.29 6.06
CA ALA A 102 -6.45 2.11 7.13
C ALA A 102 -7.87 1.93 6.57
N CYS A 103 -8.27 2.71 5.56
CA CYS A 103 -9.55 2.53 4.89
C CYS A 103 -9.66 1.14 4.25
N LEU A 104 -8.59 0.65 3.61
CA LEU A 104 -8.56 -0.70 3.04
C LEU A 104 -8.75 -1.77 4.11
N TYR A 105 -8.02 -1.67 5.22
CA TYR A 105 -8.05 -2.64 6.30
C TYR A 105 -9.36 -2.62 7.10
N LEU A 106 -9.89 -1.43 7.39
CA LEU A 106 -11.11 -1.23 8.16
C LEU A 106 -12.38 -1.52 7.33
N GLY A 107 -12.23 -1.54 6.00
CA GLY A 107 -13.24 -2.06 5.10
C GLY A 107 -14.20 -1.02 4.52
N LYS A 108 -15.26 -1.55 3.90
CA LYS A 108 -16.16 -0.83 3.02
C LYS A 108 -16.82 0.39 3.68
N GLU A 109 -17.32 0.27 4.89
CA GLU A 109 -18.03 1.35 5.58
C GLU A 109 -17.13 2.57 5.81
N VAL A 110 -15.91 2.34 6.32
CA VAL A 110 -14.93 3.40 6.54
C VAL A 110 -14.51 4.03 5.22
N THR A 111 -14.28 3.22 4.17
CA THR A 111 -13.96 3.72 2.83
C THR A 111 -15.06 4.64 2.30
N HIS A 112 -16.33 4.23 2.40
CA HIS A 112 -17.46 5.02 1.90
C HIS A 112 -17.62 6.34 2.65
N ASN A 113 -17.37 6.37 3.96
CA ASN A 113 -17.41 7.60 4.75
C ASN A 113 -16.30 8.59 4.38
N HIS A 114 -15.26 8.13 3.68
CA HIS A 114 -14.10 8.95 3.29
C HIS A 114 -13.87 9.01 1.78
N GLU A 115 -14.86 8.63 0.95
CA GLU A 115 -14.73 8.56 -0.52
C GLU A 115 -14.20 9.84 -1.15
N GLU A 116 -14.74 10.99 -0.77
CA GLU A 116 -14.32 12.28 -1.33
C GLU A 116 -12.83 12.56 -1.07
N ALA A 117 -12.37 12.32 0.16
CA ALA A 117 -10.97 12.49 0.52
C ALA A 117 -10.07 11.49 -0.24
N LEU A 118 -10.46 10.23 -0.31
CA LEU A 118 -9.74 9.20 -1.08
C LEU A 118 -9.71 9.52 -2.58
N SER A 119 -10.82 10.01 -3.15
CA SER A 119 -10.90 10.41 -4.56
C SER A 119 -9.96 11.59 -4.87
N SER A 120 -9.80 12.53 -3.94
CA SER A 120 -8.82 13.62 -4.09
C SER A 120 -7.38 13.11 -4.10
N LEU A 121 -7.09 12.05 -3.36
CA LEU A 121 -5.77 11.42 -3.31
C LEU A 121 -5.38 10.66 -4.59
N LEU A 122 -6.31 10.40 -5.51
CA LEU A 122 -5.96 9.91 -6.85
C LEU A 122 -5.07 10.88 -7.64
N LYS A 123 -5.02 12.14 -7.23
CA LYS A 123 -4.18 13.21 -7.80
C LYS A 123 -3.11 13.70 -6.81
N ASP A 124 -2.81 12.92 -5.79
CA ASP A 124 -1.79 13.27 -4.80
C ASP A 124 -0.42 13.47 -5.47
N PRO A 125 0.41 14.43 -5.01
CA PRO A 125 1.78 14.56 -5.51
C PRO A 125 2.63 13.30 -5.35
N SER A 126 2.35 12.46 -4.33
CA SER A 126 3.04 11.19 -4.10
C SER A 126 2.35 10.03 -4.84
N ARG A 127 3.08 9.36 -5.73
CA ARG A 127 2.60 8.17 -6.44
C ARG A 127 2.23 7.03 -5.48
N SER A 128 2.99 6.85 -4.40
CA SER A 128 2.65 5.84 -3.38
C SER A 128 1.29 6.11 -2.74
N VAL A 129 0.93 7.37 -2.51
CA VAL A 129 -0.40 7.76 -2.00
C VAL A 129 -1.48 7.54 -3.05
N GLN A 130 -1.22 7.91 -4.31
CA GLN A 130 -2.14 7.64 -5.42
C GLN A 130 -2.48 6.16 -5.53
N ILE A 131 -1.46 5.29 -5.49
CA ILE A 131 -1.62 3.83 -5.60
C ILE A 131 -2.46 3.30 -4.44
N ALA A 132 -2.13 3.68 -3.19
CA ALA A 132 -2.88 3.24 -2.02
C ALA A 132 -4.36 3.68 -2.07
N ALA A 133 -4.63 4.94 -2.41
CA ALA A 133 -6.00 5.43 -2.55
C ALA A 133 -6.76 4.74 -3.69
N ALA A 134 -6.10 4.51 -4.82
CA ALA A 134 -6.67 3.82 -5.96
C ALA A 134 -7.01 2.35 -5.64
N GLU A 135 -6.13 1.64 -4.93
CA GLU A 135 -6.40 0.27 -4.46
C GLU A 135 -7.68 0.22 -3.61
N VAL A 136 -7.80 1.13 -2.64
CA VAL A 136 -8.98 1.21 -1.76
C VAL A 136 -10.27 1.45 -2.54
N LEU A 137 -10.27 2.45 -3.43
CA LEU A 137 -11.45 2.83 -4.21
C LEU A 137 -11.85 1.77 -5.24
N ALA A 138 -10.89 1.02 -5.78
CA ALA A 138 -11.16 -0.11 -6.66
C ALA A 138 -11.70 -1.32 -5.88
N THR A 139 -11.20 -1.57 -4.66
CA THR A 139 -11.63 -2.68 -3.80
C THR A 139 -13.04 -2.46 -3.24
N PHE A 140 -13.36 -1.23 -2.84
CA PHE A 140 -14.66 -0.87 -2.24
C PHE A 140 -15.37 0.26 -3.02
N PRO A 141 -15.70 0.04 -4.29
CA PRO A 141 -16.27 1.09 -5.12
C PRO A 141 -17.68 1.46 -4.64
N ILE A 142 -17.98 2.76 -4.60
CA ILE A 142 -19.35 3.26 -4.41
C ILE A 142 -20.09 3.20 -5.73
N ASN A 143 -19.39 3.53 -6.82
CA ASN A 143 -19.96 3.52 -8.15
C ASN A 143 -18.91 3.10 -9.21
N LYS A 144 -19.40 2.76 -10.40
CA LYS A 144 -18.53 2.29 -11.50
C LYS A 144 -17.56 3.37 -11.99
N LEU A 145 -17.95 4.64 -11.96
CA LEU A 145 -17.09 5.73 -12.43
C LEU A 145 -15.87 5.90 -11.53
N GLY A 146 -16.07 5.88 -10.20
CA GLY A 146 -15.00 5.94 -9.22
C GLY A 146 -14.06 4.74 -9.31
N ALA A 147 -14.62 3.53 -9.47
CA ALA A 147 -13.81 2.33 -9.70
C ALA A 147 -12.94 2.44 -10.94
N ASN A 148 -13.50 2.89 -12.06
CA ASN A 148 -12.76 3.07 -13.31
C ASN A 148 -11.64 4.12 -13.15
N ALA A 149 -11.91 5.25 -12.50
CA ALA A 149 -10.90 6.27 -12.24
C ALA A 149 -9.74 5.72 -11.39
N ALA A 150 -10.04 4.94 -10.38
CA ALA A 150 -9.03 4.27 -9.55
C ALA A 150 -8.19 3.28 -10.37
N LEU A 151 -8.81 2.43 -11.18
CA LEU A 151 -8.12 1.48 -12.03
C LEU A 151 -7.22 2.18 -13.07
N GLU A 152 -7.64 3.32 -13.63
CA GLU A 152 -6.80 4.11 -14.54
C GLU A 152 -5.55 4.64 -13.82
N VAL A 153 -5.67 5.07 -12.56
CA VAL A 153 -4.52 5.50 -11.77
C VAL A 153 -3.55 4.33 -11.50
N LEU A 154 -4.08 3.14 -11.16
CA LEU A 154 -3.25 1.95 -10.99
C LEU A 154 -2.52 1.58 -12.28
N LEU A 155 -3.21 1.56 -13.42
CA LEU A 155 -2.62 1.25 -14.71
C LEU A 155 -1.53 2.26 -15.11
N ALA A 156 -1.77 3.55 -14.89
CA ALA A 156 -0.78 4.59 -15.16
C ALA A 156 0.46 4.42 -14.28
N ASN A 157 0.30 4.06 -13.00
CA ASN A 157 1.43 3.83 -12.11
C ASN A 157 2.12 2.47 -12.36
N ALA A 158 1.43 1.49 -12.92
CA ALA A 158 2.00 0.19 -13.29
C ALA A 158 2.90 0.25 -14.53
N ASP A 159 2.89 1.34 -15.28
CA ASP A 159 3.74 1.56 -16.46
C ASP A 159 5.13 2.05 -16.02
N PRO A 160 6.19 1.24 -16.15
CA PRO A 160 7.54 1.60 -15.74
C PRO A 160 8.18 2.68 -16.64
N THR A 161 7.56 3.06 -17.75
CA THR A 161 8.07 4.17 -18.59
C THR A 161 7.73 5.54 -18.04
N ILE A 162 6.75 5.62 -17.11
CA ILE A 162 6.28 6.86 -16.51
C ILE A 162 6.34 6.86 -14.98
N SER A 163 6.68 5.73 -14.38
CA SER A 163 6.84 5.58 -12.92
C SER A 163 8.13 4.83 -12.59
N SER A 164 8.60 4.91 -11.34
CA SER A 164 9.73 4.10 -10.90
C SER A 164 9.37 2.61 -10.83
N ALA A 165 10.39 1.74 -10.84
CA ALA A 165 10.20 0.30 -10.65
C ALA A 165 9.41 -0.04 -9.38
N TYR A 166 9.66 0.68 -8.29
CA TYR A 166 8.96 0.49 -7.01
C TYR A 166 7.46 0.79 -7.12
N HIS A 167 7.09 1.90 -7.79
CA HIS A 167 5.69 2.25 -7.99
C HIS A 167 5.00 1.30 -8.96
N ALA A 168 5.70 0.90 -10.04
CA ALA A 168 5.14 -0.04 -11.00
C ALA A 168 4.80 -1.39 -10.34
N VAL A 169 5.71 -1.91 -9.50
CA VAL A 169 5.47 -3.15 -8.76
C VAL A 169 4.34 -2.97 -7.73
N ALA A 170 4.31 -1.87 -7.00
CA ALA A 170 3.24 -1.60 -6.04
C ALA A 170 1.86 -1.51 -6.72
N ALA A 171 1.78 -0.83 -7.86
CA ALA A 171 0.55 -0.72 -8.62
C ALA A 171 0.10 -2.06 -9.24
N LEU A 172 1.03 -2.90 -9.69
CA LEU A 172 0.72 -4.25 -10.15
C LEU A 172 0.19 -5.13 -9.00
N ASN A 173 0.77 -5.05 -7.82
CA ASN A 173 0.25 -5.75 -6.64
C ASN A 173 -1.16 -5.27 -6.29
N ALA A 174 -1.41 -3.95 -6.33
CA ALA A 174 -2.73 -3.39 -6.09
C ALA A 174 -3.76 -3.84 -7.13
N LEU A 175 -3.37 -3.97 -8.41
CA LEU A 175 -4.22 -4.57 -9.46
C LEU A 175 -4.50 -6.04 -9.22
N ASP A 176 -3.50 -6.82 -8.78
CA ASP A 176 -3.65 -8.25 -8.50
C ASP A 176 -4.66 -8.53 -7.36
N HIS A 177 -4.75 -7.62 -6.40
CA HIS A 177 -5.73 -7.71 -5.32
C HIS A 177 -7.18 -7.43 -5.76
N GLN A 178 -7.39 -6.92 -6.98
CA GLN A 178 -8.74 -6.57 -7.42
C GLN A 178 -9.54 -7.81 -7.88
N PRO A 179 -10.87 -7.82 -7.66
CA PRO A 179 -11.73 -8.89 -8.18
C PRO A 179 -11.60 -9.02 -9.71
N GLN A 180 -11.49 -10.24 -10.19
CA GLN A 180 -11.31 -10.53 -11.62
C GLN A 180 -12.39 -9.91 -12.52
N GLN A 181 -13.63 -9.82 -12.02
CA GLN A 181 -14.74 -9.21 -12.75
C GLN A 181 -14.51 -7.70 -13.00
N ILE A 182 -13.82 -7.02 -12.08
CA ILE A 182 -13.48 -5.59 -12.22
C ILE A 182 -12.33 -5.44 -13.21
N LEU A 183 -11.38 -6.37 -13.23
CA LEU A 183 -10.19 -6.34 -14.11
C LEU A 183 -10.48 -6.78 -15.54
N GLU A 184 -11.56 -7.51 -15.80
CA GLU A 184 -11.84 -8.08 -17.12
C GLU A 184 -11.71 -7.07 -18.28
N PRO A 185 -12.27 -5.85 -18.20
CA PRO A 185 -12.11 -4.85 -19.26
C PRO A 185 -10.67 -4.36 -19.45
N TYR A 186 -9.81 -4.56 -18.47
CA TYR A 186 -8.44 -4.02 -18.44
C TYR A 186 -7.35 -5.06 -18.74
N LYS A 187 -7.68 -6.35 -18.78
CA LYS A 187 -6.72 -7.45 -18.95
C LYS A 187 -5.81 -7.28 -20.16
N GLN A 188 -6.36 -6.87 -21.30
CA GLN A 188 -5.54 -6.65 -22.51
C GLN A 188 -4.57 -5.48 -22.33
N ARG A 189 -4.97 -4.43 -21.61
CA ARG A 189 -4.08 -3.28 -21.32
C ARG A 189 -2.99 -3.69 -20.36
N ILE A 190 -3.32 -4.42 -19.31
CA ILE A 190 -2.35 -4.96 -18.35
C ILE A 190 -1.33 -5.83 -19.04
N ALA A 191 -1.76 -6.75 -19.91
CA ALA A 191 -0.88 -7.65 -20.65
C ALA A 191 0.08 -6.91 -21.62
N ARG A 192 -0.24 -5.68 -22.01
CA ARG A 192 0.58 -4.84 -22.92
C ARG A 192 1.46 -3.84 -22.19
N LEU A 193 1.37 -3.75 -20.87
CA LEU A 193 2.28 -2.86 -20.13
C LEU A 193 3.74 -3.24 -20.38
N PRO A 194 4.64 -2.27 -20.48
CA PRO A 194 6.06 -2.57 -20.60
C PRO A 194 6.59 -3.39 -19.45
N THR A 195 7.46 -4.34 -19.73
CA THR A 195 8.07 -5.23 -18.72
C THR A 195 9.56 -4.94 -18.51
N ASN A 196 10.08 -3.89 -19.12
CA ASN A 196 11.47 -3.52 -18.98
C ASN A 196 11.75 -2.96 -17.57
N ASP A 197 12.94 -3.28 -17.08
CA ASP A 197 13.47 -2.65 -15.89
C ASP A 197 13.83 -1.19 -16.21
N PRO A 198 13.20 -0.18 -15.61
CA PRO A 198 13.48 1.22 -15.94
C PRO A 198 14.91 1.63 -15.55
N ASP A 199 15.50 0.96 -14.57
CA ASP A 199 16.85 1.28 -14.07
C ASP A 199 17.95 0.57 -14.84
N VAL A 200 17.61 -0.46 -15.65
CA VAL A 200 18.56 -1.24 -16.44
C VAL A 200 18.02 -1.43 -17.87
N PRO A 201 18.37 -0.54 -18.80
CA PRO A 201 17.92 -0.63 -20.20
C PRO A 201 18.18 -2.01 -20.82
N GLY A 202 17.15 -2.57 -21.45
CA GLY A 202 17.21 -3.89 -22.10
C GLY A 202 17.12 -5.10 -21.15
N ARG A 203 17.01 -4.88 -19.85
CA ARG A 203 16.77 -5.95 -18.89
C ARG A 203 15.27 -6.11 -18.63
N PRO A 204 14.70 -7.31 -18.85
CA PRO A 204 13.31 -7.55 -18.46
C PRO A 204 13.16 -7.49 -16.94
N ASN A 205 12.16 -6.76 -16.44
CA ASN A 205 11.72 -6.91 -15.05
C ASN A 205 10.96 -8.24 -14.93
N GLY A 206 11.64 -9.29 -14.51
CA GLY A 206 11.09 -10.64 -14.42
C GLY A 206 9.91 -10.74 -13.45
N TYR A 207 9.84 -9.86 -12.44
CA TYR A 207 8.71 -9.81 -11.53
C TYR A 207 7.49 -9.18 -12.22
N ALA A 208 7.64 -8.00 -12.83
CA ALA A 208 6.55 -7.34 -13.55
C ALA A 208 5.98 -8.25 -14.66
N ALA A 209 6.83 -8.90 -15.46
CA ALA A 209 6.39 -9.81 -16.51
C ALA A 209 5.55 -10.98 -15.97
N ARG A 210 5.91 -11.54 -14.81
CA ARG A 210 5.13 -12.61 -14.17
C ARG A 210 3.80 -12.09 -13.63
N MET A 211 3.80 -10.91 -13.01
CA MET A 211 2.58 -10.26 -12.50
C MET A 211 1.61 -9.93 -13.63
N HIS A 212 2.07 -9.35 -14.74
CA HIS A 212 1.23 -9.10 -15.92
C HIS A 212 0.54 -10.38 -16.39
N LYS A 213 1.30 -11.47 -16.53
CA LYS A 213 0.78 -12.76 -16.96
C LYS A 213 -0.24 -13.30 -15.96
N HIS A 214 0.06 -13.21 -14.67
CA HIS A 214 -0.82 -13.68 -13.61
C HIS A 214 -2.15 -12.90 -13.60
N ILE A 215 -2.10 -11.58 -13.60
CA ILE A 215 -3.30 -10.71 -13.56
C ILE A 215 -4.16 -10.91 -14.83
N ALA A 216 -3.52 -11.01 -16.00
CA ALA A 216 -4.22 -11.17 -17.27
C ALA A 216 -4.83 -12.58 -17.44
N SER A 217 -4.21 -13.61 -16.88
CA SER A 217 -4.64 -15.02 -16.93
C SER A 217 -4.29 -15.70 -15.62
N PRO A 218 -5.09 -15.50 -14.56
CA PRO A 218 -4.81 -16.09 -13.27
C PRO A 218 -4.72 -17.62 -13.40
N VAL A 219 -3.56 -18.16 -13.07
CA VAL A 219 -3.40 -19.61 -12.95
C VAL A 219 -4.14 -20.02 -11.67
N PRO A 220 -4.90 -21.12 -11.66
CA PRO A 220 -5.46 -21.64 -10.43
C PRO A 220 -4.36 -21.75 -9.38
N ASP A 221 -4.66 -21.27 -8.18
CA ASP A 221 -3.70 -21.10 -7.08
C ASP A 221 -2.98 -22.42 -6.77
N TYR A 222 -1.75 -22.56 -7.26
CA TYR A 222 -0.88 -23.70 -6.92
C TYR A 222 -0.50 -23.72 -5.43
N PHE A 223 -0.77 -22.65 -4.70
CA PHE A 223 -0.56 -22.53 -3.27
C PHE A 223 -1.82 -22.72 -2.44
N SER A 224 -2.96 -23.06 -3.06
CA SER A 224 -4.10 -23.50 -2.26
C SER A 224 -3.67 -24.78 -1.53
N TRP A 225 -3.59 -24.71 -0.23
CA TRP A 225 -3.28 -25.83 0.66
C TRP A 225 -4.40 -26.90 0.67
N GLU A 226 -5.44 -26.66 -0.05
CA GLU A 226 -6.45 -27.65 -0.39
C GLU A 226 -5.85 -28.60 -1.43
N LYS A 227 -5.28 -29.69 -0.93
CA LYS A 227 -4.94 -30.82 -1.79
C LYS A 227 -6.18 -31.21 -2.58
N PRO A 228 -6.12 -31.30 -3.92
CA PRO A 228 -7.21 -31.89 -4.68
C PRO A 228 -7.48 -33.26 -4.06
N GLY A 229 -8.75 -33.51 -3.73
CA GLY A 229 -9.21 -34.60 -2.89
C GLY A 229 -8.51 -35.92 -3.09
N ARG A 230 -8.10 -36.51 -1.98
CA ARG A 230 -7.92 -37.94 -1.88
C ARG A 230 -9.25 -38.60 -1.55
#